data_45a9475f9194ef434a10d0c950c5ea9c
#
_entry.id   45a9475f9194ef434a10d0c950c5ea9c
#
_cell.length_a   1.000
_cell.length_b   1.000
_cell.length_c   1.000
_cell.angle_alpha   90.00
_cell.angle_beta   90.00
_cell.angle_gamma   90.00
#
_symmetry.space_group_name_H-M   'P 1'
#
loop_
_entity.id
_entity.type
_entity.pdbx_description
1 polymer ?
#
loop_
_entity_poly.entity_id
_entity_poly.type
_entity_poly.pdbx_seq_one_letter_code
_entity_poly.pdbx_strand_id
1 'polypeptide(L)'
;MVALVGFIMIIAIVVLLLKGKMSPIVVLTIIPTIAALILGFGPIEVAGFIKDGIGTTTSNGILFIFSVIYFGVMSDTGMFDVIVNGLVKVAGKSVIAVTVATAIIATIAHMDGTTATTVLITIPAMYPVYKRMNIDTRILVCLTGACMGVMNLLPWGGPVARAATVLQMDANELWRVLIPIQILGFFANIVVAVLLGMLAIKQG
;
A
#
# COMPACT_ATOMS: atom_id res chain seq x y z
N MET A 1 32.95 7.25 11.05
CA MET A 1 32.70 5.85 11.46
C MET A 1 31.21 5.51 11.45
N VAL A 2 30.34 6.28 12.11
CA VAL A 2 28.88 6.05 12.15
C VAL A 2 28.23 5.92 10.76
N ALA A 3 28.50 6.86 9.84
CA ALA A 3 27.95 6.81 8.48
C ALA A 3 28.36 5.54 7.72
N LEU A 4 29.61 5.11 7.83
CA LEU A 4 30.08 3.89 7.17
C LEU A 4 29.38 2.65 7.70
N VAL A 5 29.26 2.53 9.03
CA VAL A 5 28.52 1.42 9.66
C VAL A 5 27.05 1.46 9.25
N GLY A 6 26.43 2.64 9.18
CA GLY A 6 25.06 2.81 8.71
C GLY A 6 24.86 2.34 7.26
N PHE A 7 25.74 2.70 6.33
CA PHE A 7 25.67 2.21 4.95
C PHE A 7 25.86 0.70 4.84
N ILE A 8 26.84 0.13 5.56
CA ILE A 8 27.06 -1.32 5.58
C ILE A 8 25.82 -2.04 6.15
N MET A 9 25.23 -1.51 7.21
CA MET A 9 24.00 -2.02 7.82
C MET A 9 22.85 -2.06 6.81
N ILE A 10 22.61 -0.96 6.08
CA ILE A 10 21.53 -0.90 5.06
C ILE A 10 21.79 -1.91 3.96
N ILE A 11 23.02 -1.98 3.42
CA ILE A 11 23.38 -2.95 2.39
C ILE A 11 23.18 -4.38 2.89
N ALA A 12 23.61 -4.70 4.11
CA ALA A 12 23.46 -6.01 4.71
C ALA A 12 21.96 -6.40 4.85
N ILE A 13 21.12 -5.48 5.33
CA ILE A 13 19.68 -5.69 5.44
C ILE A 13 19.07 -6.00 4.07
N VAL A 14 19.34 -5.18 3.07
CA VAL A 14 18.81 -5.35 1.70
C VAL A 14 19.25 -6.70 1.11
N VAL A 15 20.53 -7.03 1.20
CA VAL A 15 21.06 -8.29 0.65
C VAL A 15 20.45 -9.51 1.34
N LEU A 16 20.30 -9.48 2.68
CA LEU A 16 19.73 -10.60 3.42
C LEU A 16 18.23 -10.78 3.13
N LEU A 17 17.48 -9.69 3.00
CA LEU A 17 16.07 -9.72 2.62
C LEU A 17 15.88 -10.25 1.19
N LEU A 18 16.71 -9.80 0.23
CA LEU A 18 16.65 -10.28 -1.15
C LEU A 18 17.00 -11.78 -1.27
N LYS A 19 17.90 -12.29 -0.43
CA LYS A 19 18.21 -13.73 -0.39
C LYS A 19 17.04 -14.59 0.12
N GLY A 20 16.06 -14.01 0.81
CA GLY A 20 14.83 -14.66 1.25
C GLY A 20 15.01 -15.82 2.26
N LYS A 21 16.21 -15.99 2.84
CA LYS A 21 16.53 -17.09 3.76
C LYS A 21 16.22 -16.80 5.22
N MET A 22 15.96 -15.54 5.57
CA MET A 22 15.70 -15.09 6.94
C MET A 22 14.42 -14.29 6.98
N SER A 23 13.66 -14.40 8.08
CA SER A 23 12.48 -13.58 8.31
C SER A 23 12.88 -12.09 8.39
N PRO A 24 12.08 -11.17 7.78
CA PRO A 24 12.32 -9.73 7.87
C PRO A 24 12.45 -9.23 9.32
N ILE A 25 11.66 -9.76 10.24
CA ILE A 25 11.72 -9.39 11.66
C ILE A 25 13.12 -9.69 12.24
N VAL A 26 13.67 -10.86 11.94
CA VAL A 26 14.99 -11.27 12.42
C VAL A 26 16.08 -10.37 11.84
N VAL A 27 16.05 -10.11 10.53
CA VAL A 27 17.05 -9.25 9.86
C VAL A 27 17.00 -7.82 10.42
N LEU A 28 15.79 -7.24 10.53
CA LEU A 28 15.59 -5.87 11.01
C LEU A 28 15.84 -5.71 12.51
N THR A 29 15.90 -6.78 13.29
CA THR A 29 16.24 -6.74 14.71
C THR A 29 17.72 -6.98 14.93
N ILE A 30 18.27 -8.04 14.34
CA ILE A 30 19.66 -8.48 14.62
C ILE A 30 20.69 -7.53 14.00
N ILE A 31 20.49 -7.12 12.73
CA ILE A 31 21.50 -6.31 12.03
C ILE A 31 21.71 -4.93 12.67
N PRO A 32 20.65 -4.15 13.00
CA PRO A 32 20.83 -2.88 13.70
C PRO A 32 21.43 -3.06 15.12
N THR A 33 21.05 -4.13 15.83
CA THR A 33 21.61 -4.44 17.14
C THR A 33 23.12 -4.68 17.06
N ILE A 34 23.57 -5.50 16.11
CA ILE A 34 25.00 -5.74 15.88
C ILE A 34 25.72 -4.43 15.49
N ALA A 35 25.12 -3.63 14.61
CA ALA A 35 25.69 -2.35 14.20
C ALA A 35 25.87 -1.39 15.40
N ALA A 36 24.88 -1.33 16.30
CA ALA A 36 24.98 -0.53 17.53
C ALA A 36 26.12 -1.01 18.45
N LEU A 37 26.26 -2.32 18.64
CA LEU A 37 27.35 -2.90 19.43
C LEU A 37 28.73 -2.62 18.81
N ILE A 38 28.87 -2.69 17.48
CA ILE A 38 30.10 -2.34 16.75
C ILE A 38 30.45 -0.86 16.93
N LEU A 39 29.46 0.01 17.05
CA LEU A 39 29.64 1.44 17.31
C LEU A 39 30.05 1.74 18.78
N GLY A 40 30.04 0.72 19.65
CA GLY A 40 30.45 0.83 21.05
C GLY A 40 29.30 1.10 22.03
N PHE A 41 28.06 1.06 21.59
CA PHE A 41 26.93 1.16 22.49
C PHE A 41 26.78 -0.08 23.36
N GLY A 42 26.58 0.10 24.66
CA GLY A 42 26.38 -1.02 25.59
C GLY A 42 24.99 -1.65 25.48
N PRO A 43 24.79 -2.89 26.01
CA PRO A 43 23.50 -3.57 25.95
C PRO A 43 22.34 -2.76 26.57
N ILE A 44 22.60 -2.00 27.63
CA ILE A 44 21.61 -1.16 28.30
C ILE A 44 21.18 0.01 27.40
N GLU A 45 22.11 0.63 26.68
CA GLU A 45 21.82 1.71 25.74
C GLU A 45 21.01 1.18 24.54
N VAL A 46 21.38 0.01 24.02
CA VAL A 46 20.62 -0.66 22.95
C VAL A 46 19.20 -0.98 23.38
N ALA A 47 19.01 -1.46 24.63
CA ALA A 47 17.69 -1.69 25.19
C ALA A 47 16.88 -0.38 25.31
N GLY A 48 17.55 0.73 25.65
CA GLY A 48 16.95 2.08 25.64
C GLY A 48 16.45 2.46 24.24
N PHE A 49 17.28 2.33 23.22
CA PHE A 49 16.90 2.63 21.83
C PHE A 49 15.69 1.79 21.37
N ILE A 50 15.65 0.51 21.72
CA ILE A 50 14.53 -0.38 21.41
C ILE A 50 13.24 0.12 22.09
N LYS A 51 13.32 0.46 23.38
CA LYS A 51 12.19 0.97 24.15
C LYS A 51 11.63 2.27 23.57
N ASP A 52 12.52 3.20 23.22
CA ASP A 52 12.14 4.49 22.64
C ASP A 52 11.52 4.30 21.24
N GLY A 53 12.10 3.42 20.43
CA GLY A 53 11.56 3.05 19.13
C GLY A 53 10.16 2.43 19.21
N ILE A 54 9.91 1.53 20.17
CA ILE A 54 8.59 0.95 20.43
C ILE A 54 7.62 2.06 20.86
N GLY A 55 8.02 2.93 21.78
CA GLY A 55 7.19 4.05 22.26
C GLY A 55 6.74 4.97 21.12
N THR A 56 7.67 5.34 20.25
CA THR A 56 7.40 6.21 19.09
C THR A 56 6.45 5.55 18.08
N THR A 57 6.56 4.23 17.90
CA THR A 57 5.80 3.49 16.87
C THR A 57 4.41 3.07 17.36
N THR A 58 4.20 2.98 18.68
CA THR A 58 3.00 2.37 19.27
C THR A 58 1.70 3.04 18.82
N SER A 59 1.63 4.37 18.79
CA SER A 59 0.42 5.11 18.38
C SER A 59 0.03 4.80 16.93
N ASN A 60 0.99 4.86 16.02
CA ASN A 60 0.76 4.56 14.61
C ASN A 60 0.47 3.06 14.39
N GLY A 61 1.11 2.18 15.18
CA GLY A 61 0.84 0.75 15.18
C GLY A 61 -0.59 0.40 15.60
N ILE A 62 -1.10 1.05 16.64
CA ILE A 62 -2.48 0.90 17.09
C ILE A 62 -3.46 1.33 15.99
N LEU A 63 -3.25 2.50 15.40
CA LEU A 63 -4.08 2.97 14.29
C LEU A 63 -4.11 1.95 13.15
N PHE A 64 -2.94 1.42 12.76
CA PHE A 64 -2.83 0.43 11.69
C PHE A 64 -3.59 -0.86 12.02
N ILE A 65 -3.41 -1.42 13.22
CA ILE A 65 -4.06 -2.66 13.64
C ILE A 65 -5.58 -2.51 13.62
N PHE A 66 -6.13 -1.46 14.25
CA PHE A 66 -7.57 -1.26 14.28
C PHE A 66 -8.16 -0.96 12.91
N SER A 67 -7.46 -0.22 12.05
CA SER A 67 -7.91 0.04 10.69
C SER A 67 -7.97 -1.24 9.86
N VAL A 68 -6.94 -2.10 9.91
CA VAL A 68 -6.92 -3.38 9.19
C VAL A 68 -8.05 -4.29 9.68
N ILE A 69 -8.28 -4.38 10.99
CA ILE A 69 -9.39 -5.18 11.55
C ILE A 69 -10.74 -4.61 11.10
N TYR A 70 -10.94 -3.30 11.19
CA TYR A 70 -12.19 -2.66 10.81
C TYR A 70 -12.53 -2.91 9.34
N PHE A 71 -11.61 -2.61 8.43
CA PHE A 71 -11.84 -2.82 7.00
C PHE A 71 -11.88 -4.30 6.62
N GLY A 72 -11.15 -5.17 7.34
CA GLY A 72 -11.25 -6.62 7.19
C GLY A 72 -12.67 -7.13 7.49
N VAL A 73 -13.23 -6.74 8.63
CA VAL A 73 -14.62 -7.08 9.01
C VAL A 73 -15.61 -6.51 7.97
N MET A 74 -15.42 -5.29 7.50
CA MET A 74 -16.26 -4.68 6.45
C MET A 74 -16.17 -5.47 5.14
N SER A 75 -15.00 -5.99 4.79
CA SER A 75 -14.81 -6.88 3.63
C SER A 75 -15.57 -8.20 3.81
N ASP A 76 -15.41 -8.84 4.96
CA ASP A 76 -16.05 -10.13 5.27
C ASP A 76 -17.58 -10.05 5.31
N THR A 77 -18.14 -8.89 5.65
CA THR A 77 -19.59 -8.64 5.61
C THR A 77 -20.14 -8.44 4.19
N GLY A 78 -19.30 -8.47 3.16
CA GLY A 78 -19.69 -8.30 1.76
C GLY A 78 -20.03 -6.85 1.38
N MET A 79 -19.67 -5.87 2.22
CA MET A 79 -19.94 -4.45 1.91
C MET A 79 -19.30 -4.03 0.59
N PHE A 80 -18.06 -4.45 0.36
CA PHE A 80 -17.37 -4.12 -0.89
C PHE A 80 -18.01 -4.81 -2.10
N ASP A 81 -18.56 -6.02 -1.94
CA ASP A 81 -19.23 -6.76 -3.01
C ASP A 81 -20.48 -6.02 -3.53
N VAL A 82 -21.22 -5.39 -2.65
CA VAL A 82 -22.39 -4.57 -3.04
C VAL A 82 -21.96 -3.40 -3.92
N ILE A 83 -20.90 -2.69 -3.52
CA ILE A 83 -20.37 -1.54 -4.27
C ILE A 83 -19.79 -2.01 -5.61
N VAL A 84 -18.97 -3.06 -5.60
CA VAL A 84 -18.33 -3.62 -6.79
C VAL A 84 -19.37 -4.10 -7.80
N ASN A 85 -20.36 -4.88 -7.35
CA ASN A 85 -21.43 -5.37 -8.22
C ASN A 85 -22.27 -4.23 -8.80
N GLY A 86 -22.51 -3.18 -8.01
CA GLY A 86 -23.17 -1.95 -8.48
C GLY A 86 -22.40 -1.28 -9.60
N LEU A 87 -21.10 -1.06 -9.41
CA LEU A 87 -20.22 -0.42 -10.40
C LEU A 87 -20.07 -1.26 -11.68
N VAL A 88 -19.94 -2.58 -11.55
CA VAL A 88 -19.87 -3.50 -12.71
C VAL A 88 -21.16 -3.43 -13.54
N LYS A 89 -22.32 -3.35 -12.89
CA LYS A 89 -23.61 -3.19 -13.59
C LYS A 89 -23.72 -1.85 -14.32
N VAL A 90 -23.31 -0.75 -13.68
CA VAL A 90 -23.35 0.60 -14.26
C VAL A 90 -22.33 0.77 -15.41
N ALA A 91 -21.18 0.12 -15.33
CA ALA A 91 -20.17 0.14 -16.40
C ALA A 91 -20.72 -0.37 -17.75
N GLY A 92 -21.71 -1.27 -17.73
CA GLY A 92 -22.43 -1.71 -18.91
C GLY A 92 -21.52 -2.35 -19.97
N LYS A 93 -21.65 -1.88 -21.23
CA LYS A 93 -20.90 -2.39 -22.39
C LYS A 93 -19.80 -1.44 -22.88
N SER A 94 -19.57 -0.32 -22.21
CA SER A 94 -18.56 0.66 -22.61
C SER A 94 -17.19 0.28 -22.07
N VAL A 95 -16.19 0.14 -22.93
CA VAL A 95 -14.80 -0.15 -22.56
C VAL A 95 -14.25 0.91 -21.61
N ILE A 96 -14.50 2.20 -21.91
CA ILE A 96 -14.05 3.32 -21.07
C ILE A 96 -14.73 3.25 -19.69
N ALA A 97 -16.03 2.96 -19.64
CA ALA A 97 -16.73 2.85 -18.36
C ALA A 97 -16.19 1.67 -17.52
N VAL A 98 -15.80 0.56 -18.15
CA VAL A 98 -15.18 -0.59 -17.47
C VAL A 98 -13.81 -0.24 -16.91
N THR A 99 -12.96 0.46 -17.66
CA THR A 99 -11.63 0.87 -17.15
C THR A 99 -11.75 1.89 -16.02
N VAL A 100 -12.68 2.85 -16.10
CA VAL A 100 -12.97 3.81 -15.03
C VAL A 100 -13.54 3.09 -13.79
N ALA A 101 -14.51 2.17 -13.98
CA ALA A 101 -15.03 1.36 -12.88
C ALA A 101 -13.93 0.55 -12.19
N THR A 102 -12.97 0.01 -12.95
CA THR A 102 -11.80 -0.69 -12.39
C THR A 102 -11.00 0.23 -11.46
N ALA A 103 -10.70 1.46 -11.88
CA ALA A 103 -9.98 2.41 -11.06
C ALA A 103 -10.74 2.79 -9.77
N ILE A 104 -12.06 2.98 -9.87
CA ILE A 104 -12.90 3.28 -8.70
C ILE A 104 -12.96 2.08 -7.75
N ILE A 105 -13.18 0.86 -8.26
CA ILE A 105 -13.22 -0.37 -7.48
C ILE A 105 -11.87 -0.58 -6.76
N ALA A 106 -10.76 -0.46 -7.46
CA ALA A 106 -9.43 -0.61 -6.86
C ALA A 106 -9.16 0.43 -5.77
N THR A 107 -9.61 1.68 -5.97
CA THR A 107 -9.51 2.75 -4.96
C THR A 107 -10.30 2.42 -3.71
N ILE A 108 -11.55 1.98 -3.85
CA ILE A 108 -12.43 1.61 -2.73
C ILE A 108 -11.91 0.35 -2.03
N ALA A 109 -11.50 -0.67 -2.81
CA ALA A 109 -10.96 -1.90 -2.26
C ALA A 109 -9.65 -1.70 -1.47
N HIS A 110 -8.88 -0.63 -1.77
CA HIS A 110 -7.64 -0.30 -1.03
C HIS A 110 -7.87 0.52 0.24
N MET A 111 -9.10 0.79 0.63
CA MET A 111 -9.37 1.57 1.85
C MET A 111 -8.91 0.86 3.12
N ASP A 112 -8.75 -0.46 3.11
CA ASP A 112 -8.14 -1.22 4.20
C ASP A 112 -6.61 -1.03 4.33
N GLY A 113 -5.98 -0.38 3.35
CA GLY A 113 -4.54 -0.15 3.30
C GLY A 113 -3.73 -1.39 2.91
N THR A 114 -4.37 -2.49 2.45
CA THR A 114 -3.68 -3.72 2.10
C THR A 114 -3.72 -4.02 0.59
N THR A 115 -2.55 -4.30 0.03
CA THR A 115 -2.40 -4.69 -1.38
C THR A 115 -3.13 -6.00 -1.68
N ALA A 116 -3.09 -6.95 -0.74
CA ALA A 116 -3.68 -8.27 -0.94
C ALA A 116 -5.20 -8.20 -1.13
N THR A 117 -5.91 -7.50 -0.25
CA THR A 117 -7.37 -7.31 -0.35
C THR A 117 -7.76 -6.62 -1.64
N THR A 118 -7.03 -5.56 -2.03
CA THR A 118 -7.27 -4.84 -3.28
C THR A 118 -7.22 -5.76 -4.49
N VAL A 119 -6.18 -6.59 -4.58
CA VAL A 119 -6.01 -7.55 -5.69
C VAL A 119 -7.08 -8.62 -5.65
N LEU A 120 -7.36 -9.20 -4.46
CA LEU A 120 -8.35 -10.27 -4.30
C LEU A 120 -9.79 -9.82 -4.57
N ILE A 121 -10.10 -8.54 -4.40
CA ILE A 121 -11.42 -7.98 -4.73
C ILE A 121 -11.47 -7.53 -6.18
N THR A 122 -10.52 -6.70 -6.63
CA THR A 122 -10.58 -6.03 -7.93
C THR A 122 -10.38 -7.00 -9.09
N ILE A 123 -9.38 -7.88 -9.01
CA ILE A 123 -9.04 -8.76 -10.13
C ILE A 123 -10.14 -9.77 -10.42
N PRO A 124 -10.66 -10.57 -9.45
CA PRO A 124 -11.73 -11.51 -9.72
C PRO A 124 -13.02 -10.85 -10.21
N ALA A 125 -13.36 -9.67 -9.69
CA ALA A 125 -14.55 -8.94 -10.10
C ALA A 125 -14.48 -8.44 -11.55
N MET A 126 -13.34 -7.90 -11.97
CA MET A 126 -13.20 -7.23 -13.26
C MET A 126 -12.64 -8.14 -14.36
N TYR A 127 -11.87 -9.17 -14.04
CA TYR A 127 -11.27 -10.06 -15.02
C TYR A 127 -12.27 -10.70 -15.99
N PRO A 128 -13.43 -11.26 -15.54
CA PRO A 128 -14.45 -11.80 -16.45
C PRO A 128 -15.01 -10.75 -17.41
N VAL A 129 -15.15 -9.50 -16.94
CA VAL A 129 -15.64 -8.38 -17.77
C VAL A 129 -14.63 -8.02 -18.86
N TYR A 130 -13.35 -7.92 -18.50
CA TYR A 130 -12.26 -7.67 -19.45
C TYR A 130 -12.17 -8.75 -20.51
N LYS A 131 -12.24 -10.03 -20.12
CA LYS A 131 -12.24 -11.16 -21.05
C LYS A 131 -13.43 -11.15 -22.00
N ARG A 132 -14.64 -10.92 -21.48
CA ARG A 132 -15.86 -10.87 -22.30
C ARG A 132 -15.83 -9.74 -23.33
N MET A 133 -15.20 -8.61 -22.99
CA MET A 133 -15.12 -7.43 -23.86
C MET A 133 -13.83 -7.37 -24.68
N ASN A 134 -13.01 -8.42 -24.65
CA ASN A 134 -11.72 -8.50 -25.35
C ASN A 134 -10.76 -7.34 -24.98
N ILE A 135 -10.80 -6.86 -23.73
CA ILE A 135 -9.91 -5.82 -23.24
C ILE A 135 -8.62 -6.48 -22.73
N ASP A 136 -7.45 -5.89 -23.05
CA ASP A 136 -6.17 -6.39 -22.55
C ASP A 136 -6.13 -6.36 -21.00
N THR A 137 -5.93 -7.53 -20.42
CA THR A 137 -5.90 -7.69 -18.95
C THR A 137 -4.70 -7.00 -18.28
N ARG A 138 -3.67 -6.61 -19.04
CA ARG A 138 -2.58 -5.78 -18.53
C ARG A 138 -3.07 -4.40 -18.08
N ILE A 139 -4.13 -3.88 -18.72
CA ILE A 139 -4.78 -2.63 -18.32
C ILE A 139 -5.41 -2.78 -16.93
N LEU A 140 -6.07 -3.91 -16.65
CA LEU A 140 -6.65 -4.20 -15.34
C LEU A 140 -5.57 -4.16 -14.23
N VAL A 141 -4.45 -4.85 -14.46
CA VAL A 141 -3.33 -4.89 -13.50
C VAL A 141 -2.70 -3.50 -13.32
N CYS A 142 -2.48 -2.78 -14.43
CA CYS A 142 -1.92 -1.43 -14.40
C CYS A 142 -2.79 -0.46 -13.58
N LEU A 143 -4.09 -0.43 -13.82
CA LEU A 143 -5.03 0.45 -13.09
C LEU A 143 -5.11 0.07 -11.61
N THR A 144 -5.18 -1.22 -11.30
CA THR A 144 -5.18 -1.70 -9.92
C THR A 144 -3.92 -1.23 -9.19
N GLY A 145 -2.74 -1.43 -9.80
CA GLY A 145 -1.46 -1.00 -9.22
C GLY A 145 -1.34 0.51 -9.05
N ALA A 146 -1.77 1.29 -10.03
CA ALA A 146 -1.75 2.76 -9.96
C ALA A 146 -2.66 3.28 -8.83
N CYS A 147 -3.86 2.72 -8.67
CA CYS A 147 -4.78 3.11 -7.58
C CYS A 147 -4.23 2.72 -6.21
N MET A 148 -3.62 1.53 -6.07
CA MET A 148 -2.93 1.14 -4.84
C MET A 148 -1.82 2.13 -4.47
N GLY A 149 -1.05 2.61 -5.45
CA GLY A 149 0.01 3.60 -5.23
C GLY A 149 -0.50 4.89 -4.60
N VAL A 150 -1.61 5.42 -5.10
CA VAL A 150 -2.25 6.63 -4.57
C VAL A 150 -2.89 6.39 -3.19
N MET A 151 -3.56 5.26 -3.02
CA MET A 151 -4.24 4.94 -1.78
C MET A 151 -3.29 4.53 -0.64
N ASN A 152 -2.05 4.17 -0.94
CA ASN A 152 -0.98 4.01 0.06
C ASN A 152 -0.65 5.29 0.84
N LEU A 153 -1.18 6.44 0.41
CA LEU A 153 -1.07 7.73 1.14
C LEU A 153 -2.08 7.86 2.30
N LEU A 154 -2.93 6.86 2.56
CA LEU A 154 -3.83 6.86 3.72
C LEU A 154 -3.05 6.82 5.05
N PRO A 155 -3.57 7.45 6.13
CA PRO A 155 -2.85 7.55 7.41
C PRO A 155 -2.63 6.18 8.08
N TRP A 156 -3.50 5.21 7.83
CA TRP A 156 -3.34 3.81 8.24
C TRP A 156 -2.61 2.95 7.19
N GLY A 157 -2.23 3.52 6.07
CA GLY A 157 -1.38 2.85 5.09
C GLY A 157 0.03 2.64 5.62
N GLY A 158 0.60 1.47 5.34
CA GLY A 158 1.94 1.12 5.79
C GLY A 158 3.03 2.17 5.48
N PRO A 159 3.07 2.78 4.28
CA PRO A 159 4.06 3.82 3.96
C PRO A 159 3.93 5.07 4.83
N VAL A 160 2.71 5.58 5.04
CA VAL A 160 2.48 6.80 5.83
C VAL A 160 2.77 6.55 7.30
N ALA A 161 2.33 5.42 7.86
CA ALA A 161 2.62 5.06 9.25
C ALA A 161 4.13 4.98 9.52
N ARG A 162 4.91 4.41 8.59
CA ARG A 162 6.38 4.36 8.70
C ARG A 162 7.02 5.74 8.59
N ALA A 163 6.57 6.56 7.64
CA ALA A 163 7.08 7.92 7.48
C ALA A 163 6.77 8.78 8.71
N ALA A 164 5.54 8.71 9.24
CA ALA A 164 5.13 9.41 10.45
C ALA A 164 6.00 9.02 11.66
N THR A 165 6.33 7.73 11.80
CA THR A 165 7.23 7.24 12.85
C THR A 165 8.63 7.86 12.73
N VAL A 166 9.20 7.90 11.52
CA VAL A 166 10.54 8.49 11.29
C VAL A 166 10.54 9.99 11.52
N LEU A 167 9.46 10.67 11.14
CA LEU A 167 9.31 12.12 11.33
C LEU A 167 8.87 12.49 12.75
N GLN A 168 8.62 11.50 13.62
CA GLN A 168 8.13 11.69 15.00
C GLN A 168 6.86 12.56 15.08
N MET A 169 5.93 12.31 14.15
CA MET A 169 4.65 13.02 14.06
C MET A 169 3.48 12.03 13.97
N ASP A 170 2.29 12.53 14.22
CA ASP A 170 1.06 11.74 14.07
C ASP A 170 0.76 11.44 12.59
N ALA A 171 0.32 10.21 12.29
CA ALA A 171 0.04 9.78 10.93
C ALA A 171 -1.07 10.61 10.26
N ASN A 172 -2.07 11.09 11.02
CA ASN A 172 -3.14 11.93 10.48
C ASN A 172 -2.65 13.35 10.19
N GLU A 173 -1.70 13.88 10.97
CA GLU A 173 -1.07 15.17 10.68
C GLU A 173 -0.26 15.10 9.39
N LEU A 174 0.54 14.04 9.22
CA LEU A 174 1.26 13.81 7.98
C LEU A 174 0.30 13.66 6.80
N TRP A 175 -0.78 12.90 6.98
CA TRP A 175 -1.77 12.69 5.93
C TRP A 175 -2.45 13.99 5.49
N ARG A 176 -2.77 14.92 6.41
CA ARG A 176 -3.35 16.24 6.06
C ARG A 176 -2.51 16.99 5.02
N VAL A 177 -1.19 16.88 5.11
CA VAL A 177 -0.26 17.47 4.12
C VAL A 177 -0.32 16.72 2.78
N LEU A 178 -0.59 15.42 2.82
CA LEU A 178 -0.64 14.54 1.64
C LEU A 178 -2.00 14.56 0.90
N ILE A 179 -3.08 15.02 1.55
CA ILE A 179 -4.44 15.06 0.95
C ILE A 179 -4.46 15.70 -0.44
N PRO A 180 -3.86 16.88 -0.69
CA PRO A 180 -3.92 17.49 -2.02
C PRO A 180 -3.31 16.62 -3.12
N ILE A 181 -2.16 15.98 -2.84
CA ILE A 181 -1.51 15.10 -3.81
C ILE A 181 -2.27 13.78 -3.99
N GLN A 182 -2.92 13.28 -2.94
CA GLN A 182 -3.78 12.10 -3.01
C GLN A 182 -5.00 12.35 -3.88
N ILE A 183 -5.65 13.51 -3.74
CA ILE A 183 -6.78 13.93 -4.59
C ILE A 183 -6.33 14.07 -6.05
N LEU A 184 -5.22 14.76 -6.30
CA LEU A 184 -4.65 14.87 -7.65
C LEU A 184 -4.34 13.49 -8.24
N GLY A 185 -3.75 12.59 -7.46
CA GLY A 185 -3.44 11.22 -7.87
C GLY A 185 -4.69 10.42 -8.21
N PHE A 186 -5.78 10.58 -7.44
CA PHE A 186 -7.06 9.97 -7.76
C PHE A 186 -7.60 10.42 -9.12
N PHE A 187 -7.67 11.73 -9.36
CA PHE A 187 -8.11 12.25 -10.65
C PHE A 187 -7.19 11.85 -11.79
N ALA A 188 -5.86 11.84 -11.56
CA ALA A 188 -4.90 11.35 -12.54
C ALA A 188 -5.17 9.88 -12.92
N ASN A 189 -5.47 9.03 -11.94
CA ASN A 189 -5.82 7.62 -12.21
C ASN A 189 -7.12 7.49 -13.02
N ILE A 190 -8.11 8.36 -12.80
CA ILE A 190 -9.34 8.38 -13.63
C ILE A 190 -8.99 8.80 -15.07
N VAL A 191 -8.15 9.81 -15.26
CA VAL A 191 -7.69 10.21 -16.60
C VAL A 191 -6.93 9.07 -17.28
N VAL A 192 -6.02 8.42 -16.57
CA VAL A 192 -5.29 7.25 -17.10
C VAL A 192 -6.26 6.12 -17.47
N ALA A 193 -7.28 5.86 -16.66
CA ALA A 193 -8.30 4.84 -16.94
C ALA A 193 -9.07 5.18 -18.25
N VAL A 194 -9.44 6.44 -18.46
CA VAL A 194 -10.08 6.89 -19.70
C VAL A 194 -9.16 6.72 -20.89
N LEU A 195 -7.89 7.14 -20.78
CA LEU A 195 -6.90 7.04 -21.85
C LEU A 195 -6.63 5.56 -22.24
N LEU A 196 -6.45 4.69 -21.24
CA LEU A 196 -6.25 3.27 -21.48
C LEU A 196 -7.50 2.61 -22.08
N GLY A 197 -8.70 3.04 -21.66
CA GLY A 197 -9.95 2.60 -22.28
C GLY A 197 -10.06 3.01 -23.74
N MET A 198 -9.67 4.25 -24.09
CA MET A 198 -9.63 4.72 -25.49
C MET A 198 -8.58 3.97 -26.32
N LEU A 199 -7.42 3.67 -25.74
CA LEU A 199 -6.39 2.85 -26.42
C LEU A 199 -6.89 1.43 -26.67
N ALA A 200 -7.57 0.83 -25.69
CA ALA A 200 -8.15 -0.51 -25.85
C ALA A 200 -9.17 -0.57 -26.99
N ILE A 201 -10.00 0.46 -27.18
CA ILE A 201 -10.96 0.55 -28.30
C ILE A 201 -10.23 0.62 -29.66
N LYS A 202 -9.07 1.25 -29.72
CA LYS A 202 -8.29 1.35 -30.98
C LYS A 202 -7.55 0.07 -31.34
N GLN A 203 -7.33 -0.81 -30.40
CA GLN A 203 -6.58 -2.05 -30.58
C GLN A 203 -7.46 -3.29 -30.81
N GLY A 204 -8.74 -3.22 -30.51
CA GLY A 204 -9.75 -4.28 -30.73
C GLY A 204 -10.67 -3.96 -31.84
#